data_cedda2a3e7f65419a49c1ea5fd2ae4c6
#
_entry.id   cedda2a3e7f65419a49c1ea5fd2ae4c6
#
_cell.length_a   1.000
_cell.length_b   1.000
_cell.length_c   1.000
_cell.angle_alpha   90.00
_cell.angle_beta   90.00
_cell.angle_gamma   90.00
#
_symmetry.space_group_name_H-M   'P 1'
#
loop_
_entity.id
_entity.type
_entity.pdbx_description
1 polymer ?
#
loop_
_entity_poly.entity_id
_entity_poly.type
_entity_poly.pdbx_seq_one_letter_code
_entity_poly.pdbx_strand_id
1 'polypeptide(L)'
;MKMIKSYIPRVAAVNDLSGFGKVSLTEAIPIMSAMGVEVCPLPTSVLSTHTYKFTDYTFLDMTEEMRRIIAHWQSLGLHFDAVYSGYMGSAEQIGIISEYISFLKKNGECTPLTVIDPVLGDNVLSDAETVYYDRMSGLIGAMRKYVALADVITPNLTEACLLLDEDYPHESISEDRLTSMLKRLSALGPERVAVTSVMADKNKMVVGVYDKTLDRVSLIDCGYIDRPFHGTGDIFASVLTGALVKGKDMISASNIAVDFIKCAIAETLKHPEIPIEHGVLFENILSDFFAKNK
;
A
#
# COMPACT_ATOMS: atom_id res chain seq x y z
N MET A 1 6.16 32.18 3.45
CA MET A 1 5.16 32.01 2.36
C MET A 1 3.91 31.44 3.02
N LYS A 2 2.71 32.04 2.87
CA LYS A 2 1.50 31.44 3.46
C LYS A 2 1.25 30.10 2.79
N MET A 3 1.15 29.01 3.58
CA MET A 3 0.77 27.69 3.07
C MET A 3 -0.63 27.77 2.45
N ILE A 4 -0.79 27.18 1.28
CA ILE A 4 -2.09 27.04 0.64
C ILE A 4 -2.73 25.80 1.27
N LYS A 5 -3.60 26.01 2.27
CA LYS A 5 -4.41 24.93 2.85
C LYS A 5 -5.36 24.43 1.77
N SER A 6 -5.31 23.14 1.45
CA SER A 6 -6.26 22.52 0.52
C SER A 6 -7.65 22.53 1.13
N TYR A 7 -8.67 22.72 0.29
CA TYR A 7 -10.08 22.62 0.69
C TYR A 7 -10.50 21.16 0.93
N ILE A 8 -9.77 20.22 0.32
CA ILE A 8 -9.96 18.77 0.46
C ILE A 8 -8.64 18.15 0.93
N PRO A 9 -8.66 16.97 1.59
CA PRO A 9 -7.43 16.28 1.99
C PRO A 9 -6.51 16.03 0.79
N ARG A 10 -5.21 16.25 0.96
CA ARG A 10 -4.18 16.08 -0.07
C ARG A 10 -3.20 15.01 0.32
N VAL A 11 -2.94 14.06 -0.57
CA VAL A 11 -2.02 12.94 -0.38
C VAL A 11 -0.89 13.00 -1.41
N ALA A 12 0.35 12.95 -0.96
CA ALA A 12 1.49 12.64 -1.82
C ALA A 12 1.53 11.12 -2.01
N ALA A 13 1.26 10.63 -3.21
CA ALA A 13 1.27 9.22 -3.55
C ALA A 13 2.57 8.86 -4.26
N VAL A 14 3.42 8.10 -3.59
CA VAL A 14 4.77 7.73 -4.03
C VAL A 14 4.76 6.25 -4.42
N ASN A 15 4.72 5.97 -5.72
CA ASN A 15 4.63 4.61 -6.24
C ASN A 15 5.04 4.60 -7.73
N ASP A 16 5.17 3.44 -8.35
CA ASP A 16 5.41 3.39 -9.80
C ASP A 16 4.15 3.78 -10.60
N LEU A 17 4.38 4.15 -11.86
CA LEU A 17 3.35 4.38 -12.86
C LEU A 17 3.46 3.34 -13.96
N SER A 18 2.68 2.29 -13.86
CA SER A 18 2.55 1.25 -14.88
C SER A 18 1.44 1.61 -15.88
N GLY A 19 1.79 1.74 -17.15
CA GLY A 19 0.88 2.23 -18.19
C GLY A 19 -0.25 1.26 -18.53
N PHE A 20 0.01 -0.05 -18.41
CA PHE A 20 -0.99 -1.09 -18.62
C PHE A 20 -0.92 -2.14 -17.51
N GLY A 21 -2.07 -2.70 -17.18
CA GLY A 21 -2.27 -3.46 -15.97
C GLY A 21 -2.53 -2.53 -14.79
N LYS A 22 -3.37 -2.95 -13.87
CA LYS A 22 -3.86 -2.09 -12.78
C LYS A 22 -3.05 -2.37 -11.54
N VAL A 23 -2.21 -1.42 -11.20
CA VAL A 23 -1.35 -1.43 -9.99
C VAL A 23 -0.97 -0.01 -9.62
N SER A 24 -0.49 0.18 -8.43
CA SER A 24 0.26 1.35 -8.00
C SER A 24 -0.46 2.68 -8.26
N LEU A 25 0.14 3.66 -8.93
CA LEU A 25 -0.47 4.97 -9.18
C LEU A 25 -1.72 4.89 -10.06
N THR A 26 -1.82 3.90 -10.96
CA THR A 26 -3.02 3.74 -11.81
C THR A 26 -4.25 3.27 -11.03
N GLU A 27 -4.07 2.74 -9.83
CA GLU A 27 -5.13 2.42 -8.86
C GLU A 27 -5.29 3.53 -7.81
N ALA A 28 -4.18 4.00 -7.23
CA ALA A 28 -4.19 4.97 -6.15
C ALA A 28 -4.87 6.29 -6.55
N ILE A 29 -4.58 6.80 -7.75
CA ILE A 29 -5.13 8.08 -8.24
C ILE A 29 -6.66 8.01 -8.36
N PRO A 30 -7.26 7.10 -9.16
CA PRO A 30 -8.72 7.08 -9.32
C PRO A 30 -9.44 6.72 -8.03
N ILE A 31 -8.92 5.79 -7.23
CA ILE A 31 -9.56 5.34 -5.99
C ILE A 31 -9.63 6.48 -4.98
N MET A 32 -8.52 7.09 -4.61
CA MET A 32 -8.50 8.18 -3.64
C MET A 32 -9.23 9.42 -4.16
N SER A 33 -9.14 9.72 -5.48
CA SER A 33 -9.91 10.83 -6.07
C SER A 33 -11.43 10.61 -5.96
N ALA A 34 -11.91 9.37 -6.19
CA ALA A 34 -13.34 9.04 -5.99
C ALA A 34 -13.78 9.15 -4.53
N MET A 35 -12.86 8.99 -3.58
CA MET A 35 -13.07 9.22 -2.15
C MET A 35 -13.06 10.72 -1.78
N GLY A 36 -12.78 11.62 -2.71
CA GLY A 36 -12.70 13.06 -2.47
C GLY A 36 -11.38 13.52 -1.88
N VAL A 37 -10.29 12.85 -2.23
CA VAL A 37 -8.91 13.18 -1.84
C VAL A 37 -8.15 13.70 -3.07
N GLU A 38 -7.42 14.80 -2.91
CA GLU A 38 -6.49 15.31 -3.93
C GLU A 38 -5.21 14.47 -3.92
N VAL A 39 -4.94 13.75 -5.00
CA VAL A 39 -3.75 12.91 -5.12
C VAL A 39 -2.66 13.65 -5.89
N CYS A 40 -1.49 13.80 -5.28
CA CYS A 40 -0.30 14.36 -5.92
C CYS A 40 0.69 13.22 -6.19
N PRO A 41 0.77 12.69 -7.42
CA PRO A 41 1.63 11.57 -7.73
C PRO A 41 3.10 11.96 -7.75
N LEU A 42 3.94 11.14 -7.12
CA LEU A 42 5.41 11.16 -7.20
C LEU A 42 5.88 9.81 -7.73
N PRO A 43 6.03 9.67 -9.06
CA PRO A 43 6.44 8.40 -9.65
C PRO A 43 7.85 7.98 -9.22
N THR A 44 8.02 6.73 -8.78
CA THR A 44 9.32 6.10 -8.51
C THR A 44 9.94 5.53 -9.77
N SER A 45 9.09 5.07 -10.68
CA SER A 45 9.42 4.61 -12.02
C SER A 45 8.23 4.74 -12.95
N VAL A 46 8.48 4.75 -14.27
CA VAL A 46 7.44 4.65 -15.30
C VAL A 46 7.69 3.40 -16.12
N LEU A 47 6.68 2.55 -16.22
CA LEU A 47 6.72 1.30 -16.95
C LEU A 47 5.64 1.28 -18.04
N SER A 48 5.89 0.56 -19.13
CA SER A 48 4.84 0.32 -20.14
C SER A 48 3.73 -0.59 -19.62
N THR A 49 4.10 -1.58 -18.78
CA THR A 49 3.21 -2.49 -18.06
C THR A 49 3.81 -2.77 -16.69
N HIS A 50 3.02 -3.30 -15.74
CA HIS A 50 3.61 -3.90 -14.55
C HIS A 50 4.43 -5.16 -14.90
N THR A 51 5.14 -5.72 -13.92
CA THR A 51 6.12 -6.78 -14.15
C THR A 51 5.55 -8.21 -14.04
N TYR A 52 4.31 -8.37 -13.53
CA TYR A 52 3.72 -9.69 -13.36
C TYR A 52 3.27 -10.28 -14.69
N LYS A 53 3.90 -11.38 -15.13
CA LYS A 53 3.67 -12.09 -16.41
C LYS A 53 3.89 -11.27 -17.70
N PHE A 54 4.20 -10.01 -17.63
CA PHE A 54 4.63 -9.24 -18.79
C PHE A 54 6.15 -9.27 -18.94
N THR A 55 6.64 -9.48 -20.13
CA THR A 55 8.06 -9.45 -20.50
C THR A 55 8.34 -8.27 -21.42
N ASP A 56 9.61 -7.90 -21.58
CA ASP A 56 10.08 -6.86 -22.50
C ASP A 56 9.41 -5.48 -22.30
N TYR A 57 8.92 -5.22 -21.07
CA TYR A 57 8.38 -3.91 -20.69
C TYR A 57 9.48 -2.84 -20.66
N THR A 58 9.11 -1.61 -21.01
CA THR A 58 10.01 -0.47 -20.82
C THR A 58 10.03 -0.05 -19.36
N PHE A 59 11.18 0.38 -18.89
CA PHE A 59 11.37 0.84 -17.50
C PHE A 59 12.19 2.13 -17.51
N LEU A 60 11.63 3.18 -16.92
CA LEU A 60 12.31 4.45 -16.69
C LEU A 60 12.41 4.68 -15.17
N ASP A 61 13.61 4.65 -14.65
CA ASP A 61 13.89 5.04 -13.25
C ASP A 61 13.68 6.54 -13.08
N MET A 62 12.98 6.92 -12.01
CA MET A 62 12.61 8.32 -11.74
C MET A 62 13.40 8.93 -10.57
N THR A 63 14.46 8.28 -10.08
CA THR A 63 15.19 8.68 -8.86
C THR A 63 15.60 10.17 -8.90
N GLU A 64 16.21 10.62 -9.99
CA GLU A 64 16.63 12.03 -10.13
C GLU A 64 15.44 12.98 -10.26
N GLU A 65 14.38 12.58 -10.96
CA GLU A 65 13.19 13.41 -11.07
C GLU A 65 12.41 13.47 -9.74
N MET A 66 12.41 12.42 -8.93
CA MET A 66 11.85 12.47 -7.57
C MET A 66 12.50 13.59 -6.75
N ARG A 67 13.84 13.70 -6.78
CA ARG A 67 14.57 14.79 -6.11
C ARG A 67 14.12 16.17 -6.59
N ARG A 68 13.99 16.34 -7.90
CA ARG A 68 13.59 17.61 -8.54
C ARG A 68 12.14 17.99 -8.20
N ILE A 69 11.22 17.01 -8.28
CA ILE A 69 9.82 17.21 -7.93
C ILE A 69 9.69 17.61 -6.45
N ILE A 70 10.35 16.88 -5.55
CA ILE A 70 10.34 17.17 -4.11
C ILE A 70 10.90 18.57 -3.84
N ALA A 71 12.05 18.93 -4.42
CA ALA A 71 12.66 20.26 -4.26
C ALA A 71 11.70 21.37 -4.73
N HIS A 72 10.99 21.14 -5.85
CA HIS A 72 10.01 22.09 -6.34
C HIS A 72 8.79 22.17 -5.40
N TRP A 73 8.24 21.06 -4.93
CA TRP A 73 7.14 21.05 -3.97
C TRP A 73 7.49 21.76 -2.65
N GLN A 74 8.73 21.56 -2.18
CA GLN A 74 9.25 22.30 -1.01
C GLN A 74 9.33 23.81 -1.28
N SER A 75 9.78 24.22 -2.46
CA SER A 75 9.85 25.64 -2.84
C SER A 75 8.48 26.32 -2.93
N LEU A 76 7.45 25.55 -3.29
CA LEU A 76 6.05 26.00 -3.32
C LEU A 76 5.40 26.01 -1.93
N GLY A 77 6.02 25.40 -0.92
CA GLY A 77 5.43 25.21 0.40
C GLY A 77 4.17 24.35 0.38
N LEU A 78 4.16 23.30 -0.44
CA LEU A 78 3.01 22.40 -0.48
C LEU A 78 2.85 21.65 0.84
N HIS A 79 1.60 21.56 1.27
CA HIS A 79 1.19 20.78 2.45
C HIS A 79 0.47 19.52 1.99
N PHE A 80 0.73 18.42 2.72
CA PHE A 80 0.07 17.13 2.54
C PHE A 80 -0.53 16.66 3.86
N ASP A 81 -1.76 16.14 3.80
CA ASP A 81 -2.41 15.51 4.95
C ASP A 81 -1.91 14.08 5.16
N ALA A 82 -1.42 13.44 4.07
CA ALA A 82 -0.72 12.17 4.16
C ALA A 82 0.37 12.03 3.08
N VAL A 83 1.33 11.16 3.37
CA VAL A 83 2.26 10.55 2.40
C VAL A 83 1.93 9.07 2.35
N TYR A 84 1.51 8.58 1.20
CA TYR A 84 1.33 7.16 0.91
C TYR A 84 2.46 6.70 -0.01
N SER A 85 3.16 5.65 0.37
CA SER A 85 4.19 5.06 -0.48
C SER A 85 3.97 3.57 -0.67
N GLY A 86 4.19 3.10 -1.91
CA GLY A 86 4.22 1.70 -2.29
C GLY A 86 5.60 1.32 -2.84
N TYR A 87 5.65 0.87 -4.09
CA TYR A 87 6.87 0.36 -4.71
C TYR A 87 8.01 1.38 -4.74
N MET A 88 9.17 0.93 -4.27
CA MET A 88 10.45 1.64 -4.35
C MET A 88 11.47 0.80 -5.11
N GLY A 89 12.03 1.34 -6.18
CA GLY A 89 12.99 0.65 -7.03
C GLY A 89 14.37 0.47 -6.41
N SER A 90 14.70 1.21 -5.34
CA SER A 90 16.04 1.17 -4.72
C SER A 90 16.05 1.69 -3.29
N ALA A 91 17.09 1.32 -2.53
CA ALA A 91 17.36 1.88 -1.22
C ALA A 91 17.63 3.40 -1.26
N GLU A 92 18.10 3.91 -2.40
CA GLU A 92 18.30 5.35 -2.63
C GLU A 92 16.96 6.09 -2.66
N GLN A 93 15.96 5.57 -3.38
CA GLN A 93 14.61 6.13 -3.40
C GLN A 93 13.98 6.14 -2.01
N ILE A 94 14.15 5.06 -1.23
CA ILE A 94 13.74 5.00 0.19
C ILE A 94 14.41 6.13 0.99
N GLY A 95 15.71 6.37 0.78
CA GLY A 95 16.44 7.46 1.42
C GLY A 95 15.82 8.83 1.09
N ILE A 96 15.55 9.10 -0.19
CA ILE A 96 14.95 10.35 -0.66
C ILE A 96 13.60 10.61 0.02
N ILE A 97 12.73 9.60 0.05
CA ILE A 97 11.41 9.76 0.66
C ILE A 97 11.48 9.84 2.18
N SER A 98 12.41 9.12 2.83
CA SER A 98 12.64 9.24 4.27
C SER A 98 13.04 10.66 4.67
N GLU A 99 13.92 11.28 3.90
CA GLU A 99 14.32 12.69 4.08
C GLU A 99 13.14 13.63 3.87
N TYR A 100 12.33 13.38 2.83
CA TYR A 100 11.15 14.21 2.54
C TYR A 100 10.09 14.11 3.63
N ILE A 101 9.76 12.91 4.11
CA ILE A 101 8.85 12.71 5.24
C ILE A 101 9.36 13.44 6.49
N SER A 102 10.66 13.30 6.77
CA SER A 102 11.30 13.98 7.90
C SER A 102 11.22 15.51 7.78
N PHE A 103 11.41 16.03 6.56
CA PHE A 103 11.25 17.46 6.28
C PHE A 103 9.81 17.92 6.52
N LEU A 104 8.80 17.18 6.03
CA LEU A 104 7.38 17.51 6.20
C LEU A 104 6.98 17.48 7.70
N LYS A 105 7.44 16.46 8.44
CA LYS A 105 7.18 16.33 9.88
C LYS A 105 7.81 17.47 10.68
N LYS A 106 8.97 18.00 10.27
CA LYS A 106 9.69 19.06 10.97
C LYS A 106 9.18 20.47 10.63
N ASN A 107 8.78 20.72 9.39
CA ASN A 107 8.53 22.07 8.88
C ASN A 107 7.05 22.33 8.56
N GLY A 108 6.17 21.31 8.66
CA GLY A 108 4.74 21.47 8.45
C GLY A 108 4.00 22.02 9.69
N GLU A 109 2.94 22.80 9.47
CA GLU A 109 2.01 23.17 10.56
C GLU A 109 1.23 21.97 11.08
N CYS A 110 1.07 20.92 10.24
CA CYS A 110 0.49 19.62 10.59
C CYS A 110 1.45 18.52 10.14
N THR A 111 1.62 17.51 10.97
CA THR A 111 2.37 16.31 10.63
C THR A 111 1.52 15.44 9.69
N PRO A 112 1.98 15.12 8.46
CA PRO A 112 1.23 14.27 7.58
C PRO A 112 1.17 12.83 8.11
N LEU A 113 0.03 12.17 7.95
CA LEU A 113 -0.09 10.73 8.16
C LEU A 113 0.85 10.00 7.18
N THR A 114 1.69 9.13 7.68
CA THR A 114 2.63 8.36 6.85
C THR A 114 2.15 6.92 6.73
N VAL A 115 1.69 6.54 5.54
CA VAL A 115 1.26 5.17 5.21
C VAL A 115 2.30 4.54 4.29
N ILE A 116 2.87 3.43 4.71
CA ILE A 116 3.88 2.70 3.95
C ILE A 116 3.37 1.30 3.63
N ASP A 117 3.21 1.03 2.35
CA ASP A 117 3.04 -0.31 1.81
C ASP A 117 4.44 -0.84 1.44
N PRO A 118 4.99 -1.80 2.19
CA PRO A 118 6.39 -2.20 2.03
C PRO A 118 6.52 -3.24 0.91
N VAL A 119 6.32 -2.85 -0.34
CA VAL A 119 6.34 -3.75 -1.50
C VAL A 119 7.69 -4.43 -1.65
N LEU A 120 7.82 -5.64 -1.07
CA LEU A 120 9.02 -6.47 -1.05
C LEU A 120 8.80 -7.87 -1.65
N GLY A 121 7.57 -8.28 -1.90
CA GLY A 121 7.27 -9.59 -2.48
C GLY A 121 5.79 -9.94 -2.42
N ASP A 122 5.41 -10.90 -3.25
CA ASP A 122 4.02 -11.37 -3.38
C ASP A 122 3.75 -12.64 -2.56
N ASN A 123 2.49 -12.80 -2.16
CA ASN A 123 1.95 -13.90 -1.36
C ASN A 123 1.70 -15.16 -2.19
N VAL A 124 2.70 -15.69 -2.87
CA VAL A 124 2.53 -16.91 -3.66
C VAL A 124 3.10 -18.11 -2.91
N LEU A 125 2.22 -19.08 -2.62
CA LEU A 125 2.52 -20.29 -1.85
C LEU A 125 3.47 -21.27 -2.55
N SER A 126 3.87 -21.04 -3.81
CA SER A 126 4.48 -22.10 -4.60
C SER A 126 5.93 -21.89 -5.02
N ASP A 127 6.48 -20.68 -5.12
CA ASP A 127 7.82 -20.52 -5.68
C ASP A 127 8.60 -19.36 -5.07
N ALA A 128 9.85 -19.62 -4.68
CA ALA A 128 10.83 -18.65 -4.22
C ALA A 128 11.14 -17.53 -5.26
N GLU A 129 10.57 -17.60 -6.44
CA GLU A 129 10.72 -16.63 -7.52
C GLU A 129 9.90 -15.34 -7.31
N THR A 130 8.96 -15.35 -6.39
CA THR A 130 8.09 -14.19 -6.12
C THR A 130 8.63 -13.19 -5.10
N VAL A 131 9.74 -13.52 -4.46
CA VAL A 131 10.51 -12.54 -3.71
C VAL A 131 11.44 -11.86 -4.69
N TYR A 132 11.33 -10.55 -4.86
CA TYR A 132 12.25 -9.72 -5.68
C TYR A 132 13.69 -9.73 -5.10
N TYR A 133 14.15 -10.90 -4.64
CA TYR A 133 15.27 -11.09 -3.73
C TYR A 133 16.64 -10.79 -4.36
N ASP A 134 16.85 -11.13 -5.62
CA ASP A 134 18.18 -11.00 -6.25
C ASP A 134 18.62 -9.57 -6.56
N ARG A 135 17.65 -8.64 -6.67
CA ARG A 135 17.96 -7.21 -6.82
C ARG A 135 17.90 -6.43 -5.49
N MET A 136 17.54 -7.08 -4.39
CA MET A 136 17.00 -6.40 -3.21
C MET A 136 17.71 -6.67 -1.88
N SER A 137 18.86 -7.31 -1.83
CA SER A 137 19.53 -7.61 -0.54
C SER A 137 19.80 -6.36 0.33
N GLY A 138 19.98 -5.19 -0.30
CA GLY A 138 20.04 -3.91 0.41
C GLY A 138 18.68 -3.27 0.72
N LEU A 139 17.65 -3.62 -0.05
CA LEU A 139 16.33 -2.97 0.03
C LEU A 139 15.57 -3.39 1.30
N ILE A 140 15.63 -4.68 1.69
CA ILE A 140 14.96 -5.17 2.91
C ILE A 140 15.50 -4.43 4.14
N GLY A 141 16.82 -4.27 4.23
CA GLY A 141 17.44 -3.53 5.33
C GLY A 141 17.08 -2.05 5.34
N ALA A 142 16.94 -1.42 4.17
CA ALA A 142 16.45 -0.05 4.04
C ALA A 142 14.97 0.05 4.40
N MET A 143 14.14 -0.91 3.93
CA MET A 143 12.70 -0.94 4.20
C MET A 143 12.41 -1.12 5.69
N ARG A 144 13.15 -1.97 6.42
CA ARG A 144 13.03 -2.10 7.88
C ARG A 144 13.24 -0.78 8.62
N LYS A 145 14.16 0.06 8.15
CA LYS A 145 14.38 1.41 8.70
C LYS A 145 13.29 2.37 8.27
N TYR A 146 12.79 2.22 7.06
CA TYR A 146 11.79 3.08 6.48
C TYR A 146 10.43 2.92 7.17
N VAL A 147 10.00 1.69 7.43
CA VAL A 147 8.73 1.42 8.13
C VAL A 147 8.71 1.98 9.55
N ALA A 148 9.86 2.21 10.18
CA ALA A 148 9.94 2.87 11.48
C ALA A 148 9.50 4.35 11.45
N LEU A 149 9.43 4.97 10.27
CA LEU A 149 8.93 6.34 10.08
C LEU A 149 7.42 6.39 9.86
N ALA A 150 6.78 5.23 9.64
CA ALA A 150 5.37 5.13 9.33
C ALA A 150 4.48 5.29 10.57
N ASP A 151 3.30 5.86 10.36
CA ASP A 151 2.19 5.78 11.30
C ASP A 151 1.37 4.50 11.05
N VAL A 152 1.33 4.07 9.77
CA VAL A 152 0.61 2.87 9.31
C VAL A 152 1.46 2.09 8.33
N ILE A 153 1.47 0.75 8.44
CA ILE A 153 2.05 -0.15 7.43
C ILE A 153 1.03 -1.19 7.00
N THR A 154 1.14 -1.64 5.72
CA THR A 154 0.20 -2.58 5.10
C THR A 154 0.88 -3.82 4.48
N PRO A 155 1.87 -4.44 5.13
CA PRO A 155 2.55 -5.59 4.55
C PRO A 155 1.59 -6.74 4.26
N ASN A 156 1.84 -7.49 3.19
CA ASN A 156 1.31 -8.84 3.07
C ASN A 156 2.08 -9.80 4.00
N LEU A 157 1.64 -11.07 4.08
CA LEU A 157 2.27 -12.04 4.99
C LEU A 157 3.76 -12.29 4.66
N THR A 158 4.14 -12.30 3.37
CA THR A 158 5.53 -12.46 2.95
C THR A 158 6.39 -11.28 3.42
N GLU A 159 5.91 -10.08 3.20
CA GLU A 159 6.58 -8.85 3.60
C GLU A 159 6.67 -8.72 5.12
N ALA A 160 5.62 -9.13 5.84
CA ALA A 160 5.63 -9.19 7.30
C ALA A 160 6.75 -10.12 7.82
N CYS A 161 6.93 -11.29 7.20
CA CYS A 161 8.01 -12.21 7.52
C CYS A 161 9.38 -11.59 7.20
N LEU A 162 9.53 -10.98 6.02
CA LEU A 162 10.77 -10.30 5.62
C LEU A 162 11.14 -9.15 6.58
N LEU A 163 10.16 -8.34 7.00
CA LEU A 163 10.38 -7.26 7.96
C LEU A 163 10.80 -7.77 9.33
N LEU A 164 10.27 -8.91 9.77
CA LEU A 164 10.55 -9.52 11.07
C LEU A 164 11.73 -10.48 11.07
N ASP A 165 12.32 -10.76 9.91
CA ASP A 165 13.40 -11.75 9.72
C ASP A 165 12.97 -13.17 10.09
N GLU A 166 11.80 -13.56 9.61
CA GLU A 166 11.18 -14.87 9.84
C GLU A 166 10.98 -15.64 8.55
N ASP A 167 10.97 -16.96 8.66
CA ASP A 167 10.60 -17.85 7.56
C ASP A 167 9.09 -17.73 7.27
N TYR A 168 8.76 -17.76 5.96
CA TYR A 168 7.38 -17.77 5.51
C TYR A 168 6.67 -19.07 5.95
N PRO A 169 5.51 -18.98 6.61
CA PRO A 169 4.75 -20.16 7.00
C PRO A 169 4.09 -20.82 5.78
N HIS A 170 4.42 -22.09 5.51
CA HIS A 170 3.81 -22.87 4.42
C HIS A 170 2.39 -23.38 4.74
N GLU A 171 1.93 -23.16 5.96
CA GLU A 171 0.59 -23.55 6.45
C GLU A 171 -0.17 -22.32 6.93
N SER A 172 -1.47 -22.49 7.19
CA SER A 172 -2.27 -21.47 7.84
C SER A 172 -1.68 -21.09 9.21
N ILE A 173 -1.80 -19.82 9.57
CA ILE A 173 -1.30 -19.31 10.85
C ILE A 173 -2.43 -19.10 11.84
N SER A 174 -2.18 -19.46 13.11
CA SER A 174 -3.15 -19.27 14.17
C SER A 174 -3.37 -17.77 14.47
N GLU A 175 -4.51 -17.45 15.07
CA GLU A 175 -4.84 -16.11 15.53
C GLU A 175 -3.80 -15.57 16.52
N ASP A 176 -3.30 -16.41 17.44
CA ASP A 176 -2.26 -16.01 18.41
C ASP A 176 -0.95 -15.66 17.72
N ARG A 177 -0.54 -16.44 16.72
CA ARG A 177 0.67 -16.15 15.92
C ARG A 177 0.52 -14.85 15.13
N LEU A 178 -0.63 -14.64 14.49
CA LEU A 178 -0.92 -13.40 13.77
C LEU A 178 -0.94 -12.20 14.72
N THR A 179 -1.58 -12.32 15.88
CA THR A 179 -1.60 -11.29 16.91
C THR A 179 -0.18 -10.93 17.37
N SER A 180 0.66 -11.93 17.62
CA SER A 180 2.06 -11.72 17.98
C SER A 180 2.83 -11.00 16.86
N MET A 181 2.65 -11.42 15.61
CA MET A 181 3.27 -10.82 14.43
C MET A 181 2.89 -9.33 14.30
N LEU A 182 1.61 -9.00 14.40
CA LEU A 182 1.09 -7.63 14.35
C LEU A 182 1.73 -6.73 15.42
N LYS A 183 1.81 -7.20 16.65
CA LYS A 183 2.42 -6.44 17.76
C LYS A 183 3.93 -6.25 17.56
N ARG A 184 4.62 -7.23 17.01
CA ARG A 184 6.06 -7.15 16.72
C ARG A 184 6.35 -6.21 15.54
N LEU A 185 5.52 -6.22 14.49
CA LEU A 185 5.60 -5.24 13.41
C LEU A 185 5.40 -3.82 13.95
N SER A 186 4.42 -3.62 14.83
CA SER A 186 4.20 -2.34 15.49
C SER A 186 5.39 -1.92 16.38
N ALA A 187 6.12 -2.87 16.95
CA ALA A 187 7.33 -2.57 17.73
C ALA A 187 8.49 -2.05 16.87
N LEU A 188 8.44 -2.20 15.53
CA LEU A 188 9.41 -1.58 14.61
C LEU A 188 9.25 -0.07 14.49
N GLY A 189 8.09 0.49 14.88
CA GLY A 189 7.82 1.93 14.86
C GLY A 189 6.35 2.31 14.62
N PRO A 190 5.64 1.70 13.64
CA PRO A 190 4.28 2.12 13.30
C PRO A 190 3.28 1.84 14.42
N GLU A 191 2.39 2.80 14.65
CA GLU A 191 1.32 2.62 15.65
C GLU A 191 0.19 1.72 15.14
N ARG A 192 0.04 1.60 13.82
CA ARG A 192 -1.03 0.84 13.17
C ARG A 192 -0.47 -0.09 12.11
N VAL A 193 -0.94 -1.31 12.13
CA VAL A 193 -0.47 -2.38 11.23
C VAL A 193 -1.67 -3.10 10.63
N ALA A 194 -1.67 -3.31 9.31
CA ALA A 194 -2.58 -4.24 8.66
C ALA A 194 -1.75 -5.28 7.91
N VAL A 195 -1.80 -6.54 8.30
CA VAL A 195 -1.18 -7.64 7.56
C VAL A 195 -2.24 -8.26 6.66
N THR A 196 -2.02 -8.16 5.35
CA THR A 196 -2.96 -8.63 4.32
C THR A 196 -2.64 -10.07 3.89
N SER A 197 -3.60 -10.70 3.20
CA SER A 197 -3.44 -12.01 2.56
C SER A 197 -3.02 -13.13 3.52
N VAL A 198 -3.56 -13.15 4.73
CA VAL A 198 -3.23 -14.14 5.75
C VAL A 198 -4.19 -15.32 5.66
N MET A 199 -3.66 -16.51 5.39
CA MET A 199 -4.43 -17.75 5.48
C MET A 199 -4.58 -18.17 6.94
N ALA A 200 -5.77 -17.90 7.50
CA ALA A 200 -6.12 -18.32 8.88
C ALA A 200 -6.61 -19.76 8.95
N ASP A 201 -7.13 -20.30 7.83
CA ASP A 201 -7.54 -21.70 7.65
C ASP A 201 -7.53 -22.01 6.15
N LYS A 202 -7.71 -23.28 5.76
CA LYS A 202 -7.66 -23.76 4.37
C LYS A 202 -8.56 -22.98 3.39
N ASN A 203 -9.67 -22.45 3.88
CA ASN A 203 -10.63 -21.69 3.07
C ASN A 203 -10.97 -20.33 3.70
N LYS A 204 -10.09 -19.79 4.55
CA LYS A 204 -10.33 -18.54 5.24
C LYS A 204 -9.12 -17.65 5.14
N MET A 205 -9.25 -16.59 4.37
CA MET A 205 -8.27 -15.51 4.28
C MET A 205 -8.73 -14.32 5.10
N VAL A 206 -7.82 -13.70 5.85
CA VAL A 206 -8.10 -12.55 6.69
C VAL A 206 -7.08 -11.43 6.47
N VAL A 207 -7.50 -10.22 6.79
CA VAL A 207 -6.58 -9.11 7.12
C VAL A 207 -6.51 -9.01 8.63
N GLY A 208 -5.28 -9.15 9.18
CA GLY A 208 -5.01 -8.87 10.59
C GLY A 208 -4.72 -7.39 10.78
N VAL A 209 -5.45 -6.73 11.68
CA VAL A 209 -5.29 -5.29 11.96
C VAL A 209 -4.93 -5.10 13.42
N TYR A 210 -3.94 -4.26 13.70
CA TYR A 210 -3.58 -3.83 15.05
C TYR A 210 -3.51 -2.31 15.13
N ASP A 211 -4.18 -1.75 16.12
CA ASP A 211 -4.07 -0.35 16.51
C ASP A 211 -3.48 -0.30 17.93
N LYS A 212 -2.22 0.14 18.02
CA LYS A 212 -1.48 0.23 19.27
C LYS A 212 -2.07 1.27 20.22
N THR A 213 -2.67 2.34 19.69
CA THR A 213 -3.25 3.41 20.50
C THR A 213 -4.44 2.91 21.33
N LEU A 214 -5.12 1.89 20.82
CA LEU A 214 -6.27 1.23 21.47
C LEU A 214 -5.91 -0.14 22.06
N ASP A 215 -4.67 -0.62 21.86
CA ASP A 215 -4.23 -2.02 22.08
C ASP A 215 -5.26 -3.03 21.53
N ARG A 216 -5.75 -2.79 20.33
CA ARG A 216 -6.83 -3.58 19.74
C ARG A 216 -6.38 -4.32 18.50
N VAL A 217 -6.58 -5.64 18.51
CA VAL A 217 -6.44 -6.51 17.34
C VAL A 217 -7.82 -6.80 16.76
N SER A 218 -7.91 -6.85 15.43
CA SER A 218 -9.12 -7.25 14.70
C SER A 218 -8.72 -8.13 13.52
N LEU A 219 -9.50 -9.18 13.27
CA LEU A 219 -9.36 -10.03 12.10
C LEU A 219 -10.55 -9.79 11.18
N ILE A 220 -10.29 -9.31 9.98
CA ILE A 220 -11.31 -8.99 8.99
C ILE A 220 -11.33 -10.12 7.95
N ASP A 221 -12.47 -10.78 7.80
CA ASP A 221 -12.66 -11.85 6.83
C ASP A 221 -12.71 -11.30 5.40
N CYS A 222 -11.78 -11.72 4.57
CA CYS A 222 -11.72 -11.34 3.15
C CYS A 222 -12.54 -12.25 2.24
N GLY A 223 -13.03 -13.40 2.76
CA GLY A 223 -13.43 -14.53 1.93
C GLY A 223 -12.20 -15.17 1.29
N TYR A 224 -12.37 -16.38 0.73
CA TYR A 224 -11.31 -17.07 0.02
C TYR A 224 -11.76 -17.44 -1.38
N ILE A 225 -10.94 -17.12 -2.37
CA ILE A 225 -11.11 -17.52 -3.76
C ILE A 225 -9.77 -18.09 -4.20
N ASP A 226 -9.76 -19.33 -4.64
CA ASP A 226 -8.55 -20.04 -5.08
C ASP A 226 -8.09 -19.55 -6.46
N ARG A 227 -7.81 -18.26 -6.54
CA ARG A 227 -7.29 -17.57 -7.72
C ARG A 227 -6.57 -16.30 -7.27
N PRO A 228 -5.36 -16.03 -7.78
CA PRO A 228 -4.68 -14.76 -7.50
C PRO A 228 -5.38 -13.59 -8.19
N PHE A 229 -5.41 -12.44 -7.51
CA PHE A 229 -5.88 -11.17 -8.04
C PHE A 229 -4.79 -10.13 -7.85
N HIS A 230 -4.21 -9.69 -8.97
CA HIS A 230 -3.12 -8.73 -8.95
C HIS A 230 -3.65 -7.31 -8.68
N GLY A 231 -2.84 -6.47 -7.99
CA GLY A 231 -3.19 -5.09 -7.65
C GLY A 231 -4.00 -4.93 -6.36
N THR A 232 -4.53 -6.00 -5.77
CA THR A 232 -5.39 -5.91 -4.56
C THR A 232 -4.67 -5.31 -3.35
N GLY A 233 -3.34 -5.39 -3.26
CA GLY A 233 -2.53 -4.72 -2.23
C GLY A 233 -2.58 -3.20 -2.39
N ASP A 234 -2.31 -2.70 -3.60
CA ASP A 234 -2.37 -1.26 -3.91
C ASP A 234 -3.78 -0.69 -3.71
N ILE A 235 -4.83 -1.46 -4.08
CA ILE A 235 -6.22 -1.08 -3.80
C ILE A 235 -6.45 -0.97 -2.30
N PHE A 236 -6.01 -1.98 -1.50
CA PHE A 236 -6.16 -1.98 -0.06
C PHE A 236 -5.52 -0.73 0.56
N ALA A 237 -4.24 -0.49 0.26
CA ALA A 237 -3.48 0.63 0.79
C ALA A 237 -4.07 1.99 0.37
N SER A 238 -4.57 2.09 -0.88
CA SER A 238 -5.20 3.32 -1.40
C SER A 238 -6.51 3.65 -0.71
N VAL A 239 -7.40 2.65 -0.57
CA VAL A 239 -8.70 2.84 0.13
C VAL A 239 -8.47 3.12 1.60
N LEU A 240 -7.57 2.37 2.25
CA LEU A 240 -7.18 2.59 3.65
C LEU A 240 -6.70 4.02 3.86
N THR A 241 -5.73 4.48 3.05
CA THR A 241 -5.18 5.83 3.13
C THR A 241 -6.28 6.89 2.96
N GLY A 242 -7.10 6.75 1.92
CA GLY A 242 -8.21 7.67 1.68
C GLY A 242 -9.21 7.74 2.83
N ALA A 243 -9.53 6.61 3.46
CA ALA A 243 -10.43 6.55 4.60
C ALA A 243 -9.81 7.16 5.87
N LEU A 244 -8.53 6.90 6.13
CA LEU A 244 -7.81 7.45 7.29
C LEU A 244 -7.69 8.97 7.23
N VAL A 245 -7.32 9.57 6.08
CA VAL A 245 -7.23 11.03 5.93
C VAL A 245 -8.60 11.71 6.03
N LYS A 246 -9.67 10.96 5.82
CA LYS A 246 -11.06 11.41 6.05
C LYS A 246 -11.55 11.18 7.48
N GLY A 247 -10.67 10.75 8.39
CA GLY A 247 -10.96 10.64 9.82
C GLY A 247 -11.60 9.31 10.25
N LYS A 248 -11.60 8.28 9.41
CA LYS A 248 -12.00 6.93 9.84
C LYS A 248 -10.92 6.35 10.75
N ASP A 249 -11.30 5.54 11.74
CA ASP A 249 -10.36 4.74 12.52
C ASP A 249 -9.78 3.59 11.69
N MET A 250 -8.67 3.00 12.18
CA MET A 250 -7.93 1.96 11.46
C MET A 250 -8.78 0.75 11.08
N ILE A 251 -9.64 0.29 11.99
CA ILE A 251 -10.46 -0.90 11.77
C ILE A 251 -11.57 -0.60 10.75
N SER A 252 -12.23 0.54 10.88
CA SER A 252 -13.26 0.99 9.93
C SER A 252 -12.67 1.20 8.53
N ALA A 253 -11.49 1.83 8.43
CA ALA A 253 -10.79 2.03 7.17
C ALA A 253 -10.40 0.71 6.51
N SER A 254 -9.91 -0.26 7.30
CA SER A 254 -9.56 -1.60 6.80
C SER A 254 -10.79 -2.39 6.32
N ASN A 255 -11.93 -2.30 7.03
CA ASN A 255 -13.17 -2.92 6.57
C ASN A 255 -13.64 -2.34 5.23
N ILE A 256 -13.61 -1.01 5.07
CA ILE A 256 -13.98 -0.36 3.79
C ILE A 256 -13.06 -0.86 2.67
N ALA A 257 -11.75 -1.00 2.91
CA ALA A 257 -10.81 -1.50 1.92
C ALA A 257 -11.10 -2.96 1.52
N VAL A 258 -11.35 -3.84 2.50
CA VAL A 258 -11.72 -5.24 2.25
C VAL A 258 -13.04 -5.34 1.48
N ASP A 259 -14.06 -4.58 1.87
CA ASP A 259 -15.36 -4.60 1.20
C ASP A 259 -15.26 -4.10 -0.25
N PHE A 260 -14.44 -3.05 -0.51
CA PHE A 260 -14.19 -2.58 -1.86
C PHE A 260 -13.51 -3.65 -2.73
N ILE A 261 -12.49 -4.32 -2.20
CA ILE A 261 -11.79 -5.41 -2.89
C ILE A 261 -12.76 -6.57 -3.18
N LYS A 262 -13.58 -6.97 -2.23
CA LYS A 262 -14.62 -8.01 -2.45
C LYS A 262 -15.55 -7.63 -3.59
N CYS A 263 -16.00 -6.39 -3.67
CA CYS A 263 -16.84 -5.90 -4.76
C CYS A 263 -16.08 -5.92 -6.10
N ALA A 264 -14.81 -5.49 -6.13
CA ALA A 264 -13.99 -5.48 -7.34
C ALA A 264 -13.71 -6.90 -7.86
N ILE A 265 -13.42 -7.83 -6.96
CA ILE A 265 -13.24 -9.24 -7.31
C ILE A 265 -14.55 -9.83 -7.83
N ALA A 266 -15.69 -9.56 -7.17
CA ALA A 266 -16.99 -10.04 -7.61
C ALA A 266 -17.37 -9.50 -9.01
N GLU A 267 -16.99 -8.25 -9.32
CA GLU A 267 -17.15 -7.69 -10.67
C GLU A 267 -16.24 -8.40 -11.67
N THR A 268 -14.97 -8.61 -11.33
CA THR A 268 -13.99 -9.28 -12.19
C THR A 268 -14.40 -10.72 -12.54
N LEU A 269 -14.97 -11.43 -11.59
CA LEU A 269 -15.43 -12.82 -11.79
C LEU A 269 -16.60 -12.97 -12.78
N LYS A 270 -17.30 -11.89 -13.11
CA LYS A 270 -18.32 -11.87 -14.18
C LYS A 270 -17.70 -11.90 -15.57
N HIS A 271 -16.40 -11.67 -15.66
CA HIS A 271 -15.63 -11.53 -16.89
C HIS A 271 -14.46 -12.53 -16.93
N PRO A 272 -14.74 -13.85 -16.94
CA PRO A 272 -13.69 -14.88 -16.89
C PRO A 272 -12.75 -14.87 -18.11
N GLU A 273 -13.15 -14.21 -19.20
CA GLU A 273 -12.33 -14.01 -20.40
C GLU A 273 -11.19 -13.01 -20.23
N ILE A 274 -11.22 -12.18 -19.18
CA ILE A 274 -10.16 -11.20 -18.91
C ILE A 274 -8.98 -11.88 -18.23
N PRO A 275 -7.76 -11.79 -18.79
CA PRO A 275 -6.57 -12.34 -18.18
C PRO A 275 -6.29 -11.75 -16.80
N ILE A 276 -5.81 -12.57 -15.87
CA ILE A 276 -5.57 -12.15 -14.47
C ILE A 276 -4.50 -11.05 -14.36
N GLU A 277 -3.57 -11.02 -15.30
CA GLU A 277 -2.53 -9.98 -15.41
C GLU A 277 -3.06 -8.60 -15.78
N HIS A 278 -4.33 -8.47 -16.18
CA HIS A 278 -4.96 -7.17 -16.39
C HIS A 278 -5.42 -6.50 -15.09
N GLY A 279 -5.31 -7.18 -13.94
CA GLY A 279 -5.77 -6.70 -12.65
C GLY A 279 -7.28 -6.81 -12.45
N VAL A 280 -7.78 -6.29 -11.33
CA VAL A 280 -9.21 -6.37 -11.00
C VAL A 280 -10.01 -5.24 -11.66
N LEU A 281 -11.28 -5.51 -11.98
CA LEU A 281 -12.22 -4.54 -12.55
C LEU A 281 -12.86 -3.71 -11.43
N PHE A 282 -12.20 -2.66 -11.01
CA PHE A 282 -12.72 -1.77 -9.97
C PHE A 282 -13.45 -0.53 -10.53
N GLU A 283 -13.23 -0.18 -11.78
CA GLU A 283 -13.77 1.04 -12.40
C GLU A 283 -15.29 1.06 -12.41
N ASN A 284 -15.92 -0.08 -12.70
CA ASN A 284 -17.37 -0.20 -12.77
C ASN A 284 -18.08 0.00 -11.43
N ILE A 285 -17.36 -0.23 -10.32
CA ILE A 285 -17.93 -0.12 -8.98
C ILE A 285 -17.52 1.17 -8.26
N LEU A 286 -16.51 1.89 -8.78
CA LEU A 286 -15.82 2.97 -8.09
C LEU A 286 -16.78 4.07 -7.62
N SER A 287 -17.64 4.58 -8.51
CA SER A 287 -18.58 5.66 -8.19
C SER A 287 -19.64 5.24 -7.20
N ASP A 288 -20.23 4.06 -7.40
CA ASP A 288 -21.36 3.58 -6.62
C ASP A 288 -20.95 3.17 -5.21
N PHE A 289 -19.77 2.54 -5.08
CA PHE A 289 -19.25 2.11 -3.79
C PHE A 289 -19.00 3.31 -2.88
N PHE A 290 -18.25 4.30 -3.34
CA PHE A 290 -17.92 5.45 -2.51
C PHE A 290 -19.07 6.46 -2.33
N ALA A 291 -20.07 6.47 -3.22
CA ALA A 291 -21.28 7.24 -3.00
C ALA A 291 -22.11 6.69 -1.81
N LYS A 292 -22.11 5.38 -1.60
CA LYS A 292 -22.83 4.69 -0.50
C LYS A 292 -22.07 4.74 0.84
N ASN A 293 -20.75 4.92 0.80
CA ASN A 293 -19.87 4.88 1.97
C ASN A 293 -19.32 6.27 2.37
N LYS A 294 -20.02 7.33 2.00
CA LYS A 294 -19.71 8.72 2.38
C LYS A 294 -19.93 9.00 3.85
#